data_f8d605abe6cc49587afaa8c451c56f1f
#
_entry.id   f8d605abe6cc49587afaa8c451c56f1f
#
_cell.length_a   1.000
_cell.length_b   1.000
_cell.length_c   1.000
_cell.angle_alpha   90.00
_cell.angle_beta   90.00
_cell.angle_gamma   90.00
#
_symmetry.space_group_name_H-M   'P 1'
#
loop_
_entity.id
_entity.type
_entity.pdbx_description
1 polymer ?
#
loop_
_entity_poly.entity_id
_entity_poly.type
_entity_poly.pdbx_seq_one_letter_code
_entity_poly.pdbx_strand_id
1 'polypeptide(L)'
;MKEPFPDPIDQRLVRSLAHPLRIQILELLTDHVASPNLIANELESGLSDVAYHTRALDRYGALELVDTAQRRGATEHFYKATPGAFVGGPPWRKVPRSIRGGVSAATLRTFLDKAIAALEAGTLDNREDTVFRWMPLHLDEEGWSEVVAIMEEATKLMLAAHVRSQDRLRESGGDVVSTVVGMAAFETARSLEAG
;
A
#
# COMPACT_ATOMS: atom_id res chain seq x y z
N MET A 1 -5.84 -2.49 -27.05
CA MET A 1 -5.80 -2.82 -25.63
C MET A 1 -4.73 -1.91 -25.04
N LYS A 2 -5.13 -0.85 -24.32
CA LYS A 2 -4.18 0.10 -23.70
C LYS A 2 -3.54 -0.60 -22.51
N GLU A 3 -2.22 -0.62 -22.47
CA GLU A 3 -1.48 -1.05 -21.28
C GLU A 3 -1.89 -0.21 -20.07
N PRO A 4 -2.13 -0.81 -18.89
CA PRO A 4 -2.71 -0.13 -17.74
C PRO A 4 -1.78 0.85 -17.00
N PHE A 5 -0.54 1.04 -17.46
CA PHE A 5 0.40 1.96 -16.82
C PHE A 5 1.21 2.74 -17.87
N PRO A 6 1.16 4.08 -17.87
CA PRO A 6 2.05 4.87 -18.71
C PRO A 6 3.50 4.73 -18.24
N ASP A 7 4.40 4.35 -19.14
CA ASP A 7 5.84 4.52 -18.98
C ASP A 7 6.20 5.98 -19.34
N PRO A 8 6.93 6.75 -18.55
CA PRO A 8 7.87 6.43 -17.49
C PRO A 8 7.32 6.72 -16.09
N ILE A 9 7.67 5.87 -15.15
CA ILE A 9 7.32 6.05 -13.75
C ILE A 9 7.82 7.40 -13.28
N ASP A 10 6.87 8.27 -13.02
CA ASP A 10 7.12 9.62 -12.56
C ASP A 10 7.84 9.55 -11.20
N GLN A 11 9.07 10.09 -11.15
CA GLN A 11 9.82 10.26 -9.89
C GLN A 11 8.97 10.94 -8.79
N ARG A 12 7.90 11.61 -9.18
CA ARG A 12 6.91 12.23 -8.32
C ARG A 12 6.07 11.19 -7.56
N LEU A 13 5.71 10.06 -8.18
CA LEU A 13 4.97 8.97 -7.50
C LEU A 13 5.81 8.36 -6.37
N VAL A 14 7.10 8.14 -6.62
CA VAL A 14 8.04 7.65 -5.59
C VAL A 14 8.15 8.62 -4.42
N ARG A 15 8.27 9.91 -4.72
CA ARG A 15 8.28 10.96 -3.69
C ARG A 15 6.94 11.04 -2.96
N SER A 16 5.84 10.68 -3.63
CA SER A 16 4.50 10.65 -3.03
C SER A 16 4.36 9.58 -1.97
N LEU A 17 4.80 8.37 -2.26
CA LEU A 17 4.75 7.24 -1.33
C LEU A 17 5.76 7.37 -0.17
N ALA A 18 6.77 8.23 -0.29
CA ALA A 18 7.72 8.49 0.79
C ALA A 18 7.16 9.36 1.94
N HIS A 19 5.93 9.87 1.82
CA HIS A 19 5.32 10.69 2.87
C HIS A 19 4.34 9.87 3.72
N PRO A 20 4.54 9.76 5.05
CA PRO A 20 3.70 8.92 5.91
C PRO A 20 2.20 9.18 5.75
N LEU A 21 1.78 10.45 5.74
CA LEU A 21 0.36 10.82 5.58
C LEU A 21 -0.24 10.32 4.26
N ARG A 22 0.54 10.20 3.18
CA ARG A 22 0.02 9.66 1.90
C ARG A 22 -0.22 8.17 1.96
N ILE A 23 0.62 7.44 2.68
CA ILE A 23 0.41 6.00 2.92
C ILE A 23 -0.88 5.82 3.71
N GLN A 24 -1.09 6.58 4.78
CA GLN A 24 -2.32 6.55 5.58
C GLN A 24 -3.57 6.90 4.76
N ILE A 25 -3.50 7.94 3.92
CA ILE A 25 -4.60 8.31 3.00
C ILE A 25 -4.94 7.17 2.04
N LEU A 26 -3.92 6.55 1.42
CA LEU A 26 -4.11 5.42 0.52
C LEU A 26 -4.71 4.21 1.23
N GLU A 27 -4.24 3.90 2.44
CA GLU A 27 -4.77 2.80 3.24
C GLU A 27 -6.26 2.99 3.50
N LEU A 28 -6.63 4.16 4.02
CA LEU A 28 -8.03 4.49 4.30
C LEU A 28 -8.89 4.40 3.05
N LEU A 29 -8.40 4.93 1.92
CA LEU A 29 -9.14 4.94 0.66
C LEU A 29 -9.11 3.60 -0.09
N THR A 30 -8.37 2.61 0.37
CA THR A 30 -8.43 1.24 -0.17
C THR A 30 -9.75 0.58 0.20
N ASP A 31 -10.20 0.77 1.44
CA ASP A 31 -11.41 0.14 1.97
C ASP A 31 -12.63 1.06 1.87
N HIS A 32 -12.42 2.38 1.88
CA HIS A 32 -13.50 3.38 1.95
C HIS A 32 -13.45 4.39 0.81
N VAL A 33 -14.59 4.99 0.54
CA VAL A 33 -14.72 6.20 -0.28
C VAL A 33 -14.84 7.39 0.67
N ALA A 34 -13.90 8.33 0.61
CA ALA A 34 -13.93 9.48 1.49
C ALA A 34 -13.47 10.78 0.80
N SER A 35 -13.96 11.91 1.34
CA SER A 35 -13.48 13.23 0.98
C SER A 35 -12.27 13.64 1.81
N PRO A 36 -11.44 14.62 1.37
CA PRO A 36 -10.34 15.12 2.18
C PRO A 36 -10.76 15.59 3.58
N ASN A 37 -11.98 16.06 3.75
CA ASN A 37 -12.51 16.46 5.04
C ASN A 37 -12.76 15.26 5.97
N LEU A 38 -13.35 14.19 5.44
CA LEU A 38 -13.55 12.95 6.19
C LEU A 38 -12.23 12.30 6.56
N ILE A 39 -11.28 12.25 5.60
CA ILE A 39 -9.92 11.73 5.82
C ILE A 39 -9.20 12.52 6.93
N ALA A 40 -9.29 13.85 6.89
CA ALA A 40 -8.66 14.72 7.89
C ALA A 40 -9.17 14.45 9.30
N ASN A 41 -10.49 14.23 9.43
CA ASN A 41 -11.11 13.90 10.70
C ASN A 41 -10.68 12.51 11.21
N GLU A 42 -10.64 11.51 10.32
CA GLU A 42 -10.31 10.13 10.69
C GLU A 42 -8.83 9.94 11.03
N LEU A 43 -7.95 10.64 10.31
CA LEU A 43 -6.50 10.62 10.57
C LEU A 43 -6.05 11.66 11.61
N GLU A 44 -6.97 12.41 12.21
CA GLU A 44 -6.67 13.52 13.14
C GLU A 44 -5.61 14.48 12.59
N SER A 45 -5.68 14.74 11.28
CA SER A 45 -4.67 15.52 10.54
C SER A 45 -5.24 16.82 10.00
N GLY A 46 -4.39 17.80 9.73
CA GLY A 46 -4.81 19.08 9.17
C GLY A 46 -5.46 18.93 7.78
N LEU A 47 -6.66 19.48 7.60
CA LEU A 47 -7.39 19.43 6.32
C LEU A 47 -6.57 19.95 5.14
N SER A 48 -5.78 21.00 5.35
CA SER A 48 -4.92 21.58 4.30
C SER A 48 -3.90 20.57 3.77
N ASP A 49 -3.24 19.85 4.69
CA ASP A 49 -2.21 18.86 4.36
C ASP A 49 -2.84 17.62 3.69
N VAL A 50 -3.96 17.14 4.27
CA VAL A 50 -4.71 16.03 3.67
C VAL A 50 -5.18 16.39 2.26
N ALA A 51 -5.78 17.56 2.06
CA ALA A 51 -6.24 18.00 0.75
C ALA A 51 -5.09 18.19 -0.26
N TYR A 52 -3.93 18.65 0.19
CA TYR A 52 -2.74 18.73 -0.65
C TYR A 52 -2.26 17.34 -1.08
N HIS A 53 -2.15 16.42 -0.12
CA HIS A 53 -1.67 15.06 -0.38
C HIS A 53 -2.66 14.23 -1.20
N THR A 54 -3.97 14.34 -0.96
CA THR A 54 -5.01 13.69 -1.75
C THR A 54 -4.95 14.15 -3.22
N ARG A 55 -4.86 15.48 -3.47
CA ARG A 55 -4.69 16.00 -4.84
C ARG A 55 -3.39 15.55 -5.51
N ALA A 56 -2.34 15.35 -4.73
CA ALA A 56 -1.10 14.81 -5.27
C ALA A 56 -1.28 13.34 -5.69
N LEU A 57 -1.89 12.51 -4.87
CA LEU A 57 -2.18 11.10 -5.15
C LEU A 57 -3.11 10.92 -6.35
N ASP A 58 -4.16 11.75 -6.46
CA ASP A 58 -5.06 11.79 -7.61
C ASP A 58 -4.31 12.11 -8.91
N ARG A 59 -3.48 13.17 -8.94
CA ARG A 59 -2.65 13.50 -10.10
C ARG A 59 -1.66 12.40 -10.51
N TYR A 60 -1.30 11.50 -9.62
CA TYR A 60 -0.43 10.36 -9.90
C TYR A 60 -1.19 9.11 -10.29
N GLY A 61 -2.53 9.18 -10.35
CA GLY A 61 -3.36 8.03 -10.67
C GLY A 61 -3.44 6.98 -9.56
N ALA A 62 -3.00 7.32 -8.34
CA ALA A 62 -3.13 6.46 -7.17
C ALA A 62 -4.53 6.51 -6.55
N LEU A 63 -5.30 7.55 -6.86
CA LEU A 63 -6.69 7.70 -6.49
C LEU A 63 -7.56 7.89 -7.73
N GLU A 64 -8.81 7.51 -7.62
CA GLU A 64 -9.87 7.85 -8.57
C GLU A 64 -10.94 8.69 -7.87
N LEU A 65 -11.43 9.72 -8.57
CA LEU A 65 -12.59 10.47 -8.15
C LEU A 65 -13.84 9.65 -8.46
N VAL A 66 -14.57 9.24 -7.41
CA VAL A 66 -15.74 8.37 -7.56
C VAL A 66 -17.07 9.11 -7.38
N ASP A 67 -17.07 10.24 -6.68
CA ASP A 67 -18.31 11.03 -6.46
C ASP A 67 -18.00 12.50 -6.15
N THR A 68 -19.01 13.35 -6.31
CA THR A 68 -18.97 14.76 -5.92
C THR A 68 -20.28 15.18 -5.26
N ALA A 69 -20.21 15.96 -4.19
CA ALA A 69 -21.40 16.52 -3.52
C ALA A 69 -21.28 18.03 -3.37
N GLN A 70 -22.41 18.74 -3.57
CA GLN A 70 -22.49 20.17 -3.30
C GLN A 70 -22.66 20.42 -1.79
N ARG A 71 -21.74 21.18 -1.20
CA ARG A 71 -21.77 21.52 0.23
C ARG A 71 -21.54 23.02 0.42
N ARG A 72 -22.58 23.74 0.84
CA ARG A 72 -22.50 25.17 1.22
C ARG A 72 -21.72 26.06 0.24
N GLY A 73 -21.93 25.86 -1.08
CA GLY A 73 -21.28 26.65 -2.12
C GLY A 73 -19.92 26.14 -2.60
N ALA A 74 -19.46 25.00 -2.08
CA ALA A 74 -18.26 24.31 -2.55
C ALA A 74 -18.59 22.89 -3.01
N THR A 75 -17.80 22.37 -3.95
CA THR A 75 -17.91 20.98 -4.40
C THR A 75 -16.97 20.09 -3.56
N GLU A 76 -17.52 19.17 -2.82
CA GLU A 76 -16.78 18.14 -2.10
C GLU A 76 -16.53 16.97 -3.04
N HIS A 77 -15.27 16.51 -3.12
CA HIS A 77 -14.84 15.43 -3.98
C HIS A 77 -14.55 14.18 -3.14
N PHE A 78 -15.05 13.04 -3.57
CA PHE A 78 -14.87 11.76 -2.90
C PHE A 78 -13.97 10.86 -3.73
N TYR A 79 -12.96 10.29 -3.07
CA TYR A 79 -11.91 9.50 -3.69
C TYR A 79 -11.91 8.07 -3.17
N LYS A 80 -11.39 7.17 -4.00
CA LYS A 80 -11.05 5.79 -3.67
C LYS A 80 -9.66 5.49 -4.20
N ALA A 81 -8.90 4.60 -3.53
CA ALA A 81 -7.63 4.15 -4.05
C ALA A 81 -7.84 3.30 -5.31
N THR A 82 -7.03 3.52 -6.34
CA THR A 82 -7.04 2.68 -7.53
C THR A 82 -6.54 1.28 -7.19
N PRO A 83 -7.11 0.21 -7.80
CA PRO A 83 -6.59 -1.13 -7.61
C PRO A 83 -5.09 -1.18 -7.90
N GLY A 84 -4.29 -1.61 -6.93
CA GLY A 84 -2.84 -1.65 -7.08
C GLY A 84 -2.08 -0.39 -6.72
N ALA A 85 -2.72 0.65 -6.18
CA ALA A 85 -2.04 1.87 -5.74
C ALA A 85 -0.86 1.59 -4.78
N PHE A 86 -0.93 0.52 -3.98
CA PHE A 86 0.17 0.03 -3.13
C PHE A 86 1.14 -0.92 -3.83
N VAL A 87 0.70 -1.55 -4.92
CA VAL A 87 1.42 -2.66 -5.58
C VAL A 87 2.10 -2.22 -6.86
N GLY A 88 1.58 -1.18 -7.51
CA GLY A 88 2.12 -0.61 -8.74
C GLY A 88 3.28 0.36 -8.52
N GLY A 89 3.98 0.29 -7.39
CA GLY A 89 5.19 1.09 -7.19
C GLY A 89 6.19 0.86 -8.32
N PRO A 90 7.00 1.88 -8.67
CA PRO A 90 7.99 1.73 -9.71
C PRO A 90 8.90 0.55 -9.41
N PRO A 91 9.43 -0.16 -10.42
CA PRO A 91 10.47 -1.14 -10.20
C PRO A 91 11.50 -0.55 -9.26
N TRP A 92 11.78 -1.21 -8.15
CA TRP A 92 12.61 -0.68 -7.06
C TRP A 92 13.94 -0.12 -7.57
N ARG A 93 14.48 -0.73 -8.65
CA ARG A 93 15.69 -0.27 -9.36
C ARG A 93 15.59 1.17 -9.92
N LYS A 94 14.37 1.65 -10.23
CA LYS A 94 14.15 3.01 -10.75
C LYS A 94 14.00 4.07 -9.64
N VAL A 95 13.84 3.64 -8.38
CA VAL A 95 13.74 4.55 -7.23
C VAL A 95 15.14 5.05 -6.86
N PRO A 96 15.38 6.37 -6.79
CA PRO A 96 16.68 6.92 -6.37
C PRO A 96 17.09 6.37 -5.01
N ARG A 97 18.36 5.98 -4.87
CA ARG A 97 18.89 5.35 -3.65
C ARG A 97 18.69 6.19 -2.40
N SER A 98 18.77 7.52 -2.55
CA SER A 98 18.53 8.49 -1.47
C SER A 98 17.09 8.49 -0.92
N ILE A 99 16.13 7.97 -1.69
CA ILE A 99 14.70 7.92 -1.31
C ILE A 99 14.32 6.53 -0.82
N ARG A 100 14.98 5.47 -1.33
CA ARG A 100 14.64 4.06 -0.98
C ARG A 100 14.58 3.83 0.52
N GLY A 101 15.59 4.31 1.27
CA GLY A 101 15.64 4.15 2.71
C GLY A 101 14.45 4.73 3.45
N GLY A 102 13.99 5.92 3.03
CA GLY A 102 12.81 6.56 3.61
C GLY A 102 11.50 5.80 3.30
N VAL A 103 11.34 5.34 2.06
CA VAL A 103 10.17 4.53 1.65
C VAL A 103 10.16 3.21 2.41
N SER A 104 11.30 2.49 2.44
CA SER A 104 11.42 1.23 3.18
C SER A 104 11.12 1.38 4.66
N ALA A 105 11.67 2.43 5.30
CA ALA A 105 11.45 2.67 6.72
C ALA A 105 9.98 2.99 7.03
N ALA A 106 9.33 3.81 6.20
CA ALA A 106 7.91 4.15 6.37
C ALA A 106 7.02 2.91 6.18
N THR A 107 7.22 2.15 5.11
CA THR A 107 6.45 0.93 4.83
C THR A 107 6.63 -0.12 5.93
N LEU A 108 7.88 -0.35 6.37
CA LEU A 108 8.16 -1.31 7.45
C LEU A 108 7.52 -0.88 8.76
N ARG A 109 7.59 0.41 9.10
CA ARG A 109 6.94 0.93 10.32
C ARG A 109 5.44 0.71 10.28
N THR A 110 4.77 1.12 9.20
CA THR A 110 3.32 0.92 9.05
C THR A 110 2.93 -0.56 9.17
N PHE A 111 3.68 -1.46 8.53
CA PHE A 111 3.43 -2.89 8.66
C PHE A 111 3.58 -3.39 10.11
N LEU A 112 4.64 -2.98 10.79
CA LEU A 112 4.88 -3.34 12.20
C LEU A 112 3.80 -2.78 13.12
N ASP A 113 3.39 -1.52 12.94
CA ASP A 113 2.34 -0.89 13.75
C ASP A 113 1.02 -1.68 13.62
N LYS A 114 0.64 -2.08 12.39
CA LYS A 114 -0.55 -2.91 12.15
C LYS A 114 -0.43 -4.31 12.75
N ALA A 115 0.75 -4.92 12.64
CA ALA A 115 0.99 -6.26 13.21
C ALA A 115 0.94 -6.23 14.75
N ILE A 116 1.52 -5.19 15.37
CA ILE A 116 1.46 -4.99 16.83
C ILE A 116 0.02 -4.76 17.28
N ALA A 117 -0.72 -3.89 16.61
CA ALA A 117 -2.12 -3.64 16.94
C ALA A 117 -2.98 -4.91 16.82
N ALA A 118 -2.75 -5.73 15.80
CA ALA A 118 -3.43 -7.02 15.64
C ALA A 118 -3.07 -8.02 16.76
N LEU A 119 -1.80 -8.02 17.18
CA LEU A 119 -1.34 -8.84 18.31
C LEU A 119 -2.00 -8.42 19.62
N GLU A 120 -2.04 -7.12 19.91
CA GLU A 120 -2.69 -6.54 21.10
C GLU A 120 -4.20 -6.81 21.13
N ALA A 121 -4.85 -6.77 19.95
CA ALA A 121 -6.25 -7.10 19.79
C ALA A 121 -6.56 -8.62 19.79
N GLY A 122 -5.54 -9.49 19.81
CA GLY A 122 -5.69 -10.95 19.73
C GLY A 122 -6.22 -11.43 18.37
N THR A 123 -6.04 -10.65 17.30
CA THR A 123 -6.54 -11.00 15.96
C THR A 123 -5.44 -11.52 15.03
N LEU A 124 -4.15 -11.38 15.39
CA LEU A 124 -3.01 -11.76 14.57
C LEU A 124 -3.03 -13.24 14.20
N ASP A 125 -3.39 -14.09 15.15
CA ASP A 125 -3.37 -15.56 15.08
C ASP A 125 -4.74 -16.21 15.41
N ASN A 126 -5.81 -15.42 15.37
CA ASN A 126 -7.16 -15.88 15.68
C ASN A 126 -7.71 -16.90 14.65
N ARG A 127 -7.20 -16.89 13.43
CA ARG A 127 -7.62 -17.83 12.39
C ARG A 127 -6.66 -19.02 12.35
N GLU A 128 -7.21 -20.23 12.25
CA GLU A 128 -6.44 -21.47 12.14
C GLU A 128 -5.56 -21.53 10.87
N ASP A 129 -5.95 -20.79 9.82
CA ASP A 129 -5.24 -20.68 8.55
C ASP A 129 -4.33 -19.45 8.43
N THR A 130 -4.03 -18.77 9.56
CA THR A 130 -3.08 -17.65 9.59
C THR A 130 -1.69 -18.10 9.12
N VAL A 131 -1.10 -17.32 8.22
CA VAL A 131 0.25 -17.57 7.72
C VAL A 131 1.22 -16.54 8.30
N PHE A 132 2.12 -17.00 9.16
CA PHE A 132 3.21 -16.19 9.70
C PHE A 132 4.54 -16.92 9.48
N ARG A 133 5.29 -16.49 8.48
CA ARG A 133 6.55 -17.15 8.08
C ARG A 133 7.63 -16.14 7.73
N TRP A 134 8.84 -16.44 8.15
CA TRP A 134 10.06 -15.82 7.65
C TRP A 134 11.13 -16.88 7.47
N MET A 135 12.03 -16.72 6.49
CA MET A 135 13.04 -17.72 6.14
C MET A 135 14.38 -17.01 5.91
N PRO A 136 15.42 -17.34 6.66
CA PRO A 136 16.77 -16.97 6.27
C PRO A 136 17.22 -17.85 5.09
N LEU A 137 17.59 -17.23 3.98
CA LEU A 137 18.05 -17.90 2.78
C LEU A 137 19.47 -17.43 2.45
N HIS A 138 20.29 -18.34 1.91
CA HIS A 138 21.60 -18.02 1.36
C HIS A 138 21.51 -18.24 -0.15
N LEU A 139 21.50 -17.15 -0.90
CA LEU A 139 21.24 -17.13 -2.33
C LEU A 139 22.43 -16.52 -3.08
N ASP A 140 22.67 -17.00 -4.28
CA ASP A 140 23.41 -16.29 -5.29
C ASP A 140 22.53 -15.29 -6.04
N GLU A 141 23.09 -14.56 -7.01
CA GLU A 141 22.34 -13.53 -7.76
C GLU A 141 21.18 -14.13 -8.59
N GLU A 142 21.33 -15.35 -9.08
CA GLU A 142 20.29 -16.06 -9.83
C GLU A 142 19.14 -16.44 -8.89
N GLY A 143 19.44 -17.08 -7.76
CA GLY A 143 18.46 -17.43 -6.73
C GLY A 143 17.77 -16.19 -6.13
N TRP A 144 18.49 -15.08 -5.95
CA TRP A 144 17.87 -13.80 -5.57
C TRP A 144 16.84 -13.36 -6.61
N SER A 145 17.19 -13.40 -7.89
CA SER A 145 16.31 -13.02 -8.98
C SER A 145 15.07 -13.92 -9.06
N GLU A 146 15.23 -15.22 -8.85
CA GLU A 146 14.13 -16.18 -8.79
C GLU A 146 13.16 -15.88 -7.63
N VAL A 147 13.68 -15.63 -6.43
CA VAL A 147 12.86 -15.29 -5.25
C VAL A 147 12.07 -14.00 -5.51
N VAL A 148 12.71 -12.98 -6.06
CA VAL A 148 12.02 -11.73 -6.42
C VAL A 148 10.91 -11.97 -7.43
N ALA A 149 11.15 -12.76 -8.48
CA ALA A 149 10.15 -13.10 -9.48
C ALA A 149 8.94 -13.86 -8.88
N ILE A 150 9.19 -14.80 -7.97
CA ILE A 150 8.14 -15.53 -7.24
C ILE A 150 7.30 -14.56 -6.41
N MET A 151 7.91 -13.61 -5.70
CA MET A 151 7.21 -12.63 -4.88
C MET A 151 6.36 -11.67 -5.74
N GLU A 152 6.89 -11.24 -6.90
CA GLU A 152 6.14 -10.40 -7.84
C GLU A 152 4.91 -11.14 -8.39
N GLU A 153 5.05 -12.42 -8.74
CA GLU A 153 3.94 -13.22 -9.22
C GLU A 153 2.91 -13.49 -8.12
N ALA A 154 3.36 -13.85 -6.92
CA ALA A 154 2.46 -14.00 -5.77
C ALA A 154 1.66 -12.71 -5.50
N THR A 155 2.29 -11.55 -5.63
CA THR A 155 1.64 -10.25 -5.48
C THR A 155 0.52 -10.06 -6.50
N LYS A 156 0.75 -10.38 -7.78
CA LYS A 156 -0.29 -10.32 -8.83
C LYS A 156 -1.46 -11.25 -8.54
N LEU A 157 -1.17 -12.47 -8.09
CA LEU A 157 -2.21 -13.45 -7.73
C LEU A 157 -3.05 -13.00 -6.54
N MET A 158 -2.43 -12.40 -5.52
CA MET A 158 -3.14 -11.84 -4.36
C MET A 158 -4.04 -10.67 -4.76
N LEU A 159 -3.58 -9.77 -5.64
CA LEU A 159 -4.42 -8.70 -6.16
C LEU A 159 -5.61 -9.23 -6.95
N ALA A 160 -5.39 -10.21 -7.81
CA ALA A 160 -6.48 -10.84 -8.55
C ALA A 160 -7.49 -11.51 -7.60
N ALA A 161 -7.03 -12.12 -6.51
CA ALA A 161 -7.90 -12.67 -5.47
C ALA A 161 -8.67 -11.56 -4.74
N HIS A 162 -8.04 -10.44 -4.44
CA HIS A 162 -8.69 -9.28 -3.83
C HIS A 162 -9.82 -8.75 -4.73
N VAL A 163 -9.56 -8.52 -6.02
CA VAL A 163 -10.59 -8.07 -6.98
C VAL A 163 -11.78 -9.03 -7.00
N ARG A 164 -11.53 -10.34 -7.16
CA ARG A 164 -12.61 -11.34 -7.12
C ARG A 164 -13.38 -11.35 -5.80
N SER A 165 -12.71 -11.09 -4.68
CA SER A 165 -13.35 -10.96 -3.37
C SER A 165 -14.26 -9.74 -3.30
N GLN A 166 -13.80 -8.59 -3.80
CA GLN A 166 -14.61 -7.37 -3.85
C GLN A 166 -15.88 -7.56 -4.71
N ASP A 167 -15.78 -8.26 -5.84
CA ASP A 167 -16.94 -8.57 -6.68
C ASP A 167 -17.95 -9.44 -5.94
N ARG A 168 -17.51 -10.50 -5.25
CA ARG A 168 -18.40 -11.34 -4.43
C ARG A 168 -19.06 -10.56 -3.30
N LEU A 169 -18.33 -9.66 -2.61
CA LEU A 169 -18.88 -8.84 -1.55
C LEU A 169 -19.97 -7.88 -2.05
N ARG A 170 -19.79 -7.32 -3.26
CA ARG A 170 -20.80 -6.46 -3.90
C ARG A 170 -22.07 -7.25 -4.26
N GLU A 171 -21.93 -8.50 -4.69
CA GLU A 171 -23.04 -9.35 -5.12
C GLU A 171 -23.80 -9.96 -3.93
N SER A 172 -23.10 -10.42 -2.90
CA SER A 172 -23.67 -11.21 -1.81
C SER A 172 -23.82 -10.45 -0.48
N GLY A 173 -23.14 -9.31 -0.29
CA GLY A 173 -23.17 -8.55 0.96
C GLY A 173 -22.61 -9.33 2.16
N GLY A 174 -21.61 -10.18 1.95
CA GLY A 174 -20.97 -10.99 2.98
C GLY A 174 -20.11 -10.19 3.97
N ASP A 175 -19.64 -10.86 5.01
CA ASP A 175 -18.73 -10.27 6.01
C ASP A 175 -17.35 -9.99 5.42
N VAL A 176 -16.79 -8.82 5.77
CA VAL A 176 -15.45 -8.41 5.35
C VAL A 176 -14.42 -8.89 6.36
N VAL A 177 -13.37 -9.55 5.87
CA VAL A 177 -12.17 -9.87 6.65
C VAL A 177 -11.08 -8.86 6.30
N SER A 178 -10.86 -7.88 7.17
CA SER A 178 -9.76 -6.92 7.02
C SER A 178 -8.43 -7.65 7.22
N THR A 179 -7.57 -7.61 6.20
CA THR A 179 -6.34 -8.42 6.16
C THR A 179 -5.16 -7.56 5.75
N VAL A 180 -4.03 -7.74 6.43
CA VAL A 180 -2.74 -7.17 6.04
C VAL A 180 -1.82 -8.30 5.57
N VAL A 181 -1.29 -8.18 4.36
CA VAL A 181 -0.29 -9.09 3.81
C VAL A 181 0.99 -8.32 3.58
N GLY A 182 2.11 -8.78 4.13
CA GLY A 182 3.43 -8.20 3.92
C GLY A 182 4.39 -9.23 3.38
N MET A 183 5.20 -8.84 2.39
CA MET A 183 6.31 -9.63 1.86
C MET A 183 7.52 -8.73 1.68
N ALA A 184 8.69 -9.19 2.09
CA ALA A 184 9.94 -8.46 1.91
C ALA A 184 11.10 -9.43 1.67
N ALA A 185 11.93 -9.14 0.68
CA ALA A 185 13.23 -9.76 0.48
C ALA A 185 14.28 -8.65 0.58
N PHE A 186 15.30 -8.84 1.41
CA PHE A 186 16.37 -7.88 1.64
C PHE A 186 17.65 -8.58 2.06
N GLU A 187 18.80 -7.98 1.76
CA GLU A 187 20.08 -8.43 2.30
C GLU A 187 20.13 -8.19 3.82
N THR A 188 20.52 -9.20 4.56
CA THR A 188 20.80 -9.04 5.99
C THR A 188 22.05 -8.19 6.19
N ALA A 189 22.10 -7.45 7.30
CA ALA A 189 23.35 -6.80 7.70
C ALA A 189 24.46 -7.85 7.77
N ARG A 190 25.60 -7.58 7.11
CA ARG A 190 26.78 -8.43 7.28
C ARG A 190 27.16 -8.37 8.76
N SER A 191 27.13 -9.50 9.44
CA SER A 191 27.73 -9.59 10.76
C SER A 191 29.17 -9.11 10.62
N LEU A 192 29.54 -8.06 11.35
CA LEU A 192 30.93 -7.74 11.56
C LEU A 192 31.49 -8.98 12.27
N GLU A 193 32.14 -9.84 11.53
CA GLU A 193 32.93 -10.92 12.15
C GLU A 193 33.89 -10.23 13.09
N ALA A 194 33.69 -10.49 14.40
CA ALA A 194 34.64 -10.12 15.42
C ALA A 194 35.94 -10.87 15.10
N GLY A 195 36.92 -10.16 14.55
CA GLY A 195 38.29 -10.62 14.39
C GLY A 195 39.02 -10.64 15.74
#